data_8b8f0273e781e19f425a87c8fac1bf81
#
_entry.id   8b8f0273e781e19f425a87c8fac1bf81
#
_cell.length_a   1.000
_cell.length_b   1.000
_cell.length_c   1.000
_cell.angle_alpha   90.00
_cell.angle_beta   90.00
_cell.angle_gamma   90.00
#
_symmetry.space_group_name_H-M   'P 1'
#
loop_
_entity.id
_entity.type
_entity.pdbx_description
1 polymer ?
#
loop_
_entity_poly.entity_id
_entity_poly.type
_entity_poly.pdbx_seq_one_letter_code
_entity_poly.pdbx_strand_id
1 'polypeptide(L)'
;MYDPATAWNHTDYTVTAGADNTLRFTYTAGEETEHYVRIWKEDKRVVQLAVYALNPDLACRIPLHGDFHMHTCRSDGREDPGIVCANYRKYGYDFMPITDHHRYYPSLEAIADYAPADPFLTILPGEEVHLPLTDVHIVNVGGTFSVNGLLESSWNFKDKGSDLKYRSLDGKAPDMVPMDEYKRQVEEIMNSEDCADCPENVDKRSYAVCLWAFRKIREGGGLGIFAHPYWISDLWQIPEPYTLYMLKKHPFDAFEVLGGESYYEENGLQTSLYYEEYRRNNVFPVVGSTDSHGSTEHNPIAHTSSTYVFARKNEREDIVSAVKDGYSVAIDTISKEYRLVGEYRYQKYVAFLMDNWMPIHDRVAAMDGEIMREY
;
A
#
# COMPACT_ATOMS: atom_id res chain seq x y z
N MET A 1 8.50 -45.01 -0.29
CA MET A 1 7.57 -44.41 -1.28
C MET A 1 6.63 -43.53 -0.48
N TYR A 2 6.54 -42.25 -0.78
CA TYR A 2 5.65 -41.30 -0.11
C TYR A 2 4.23 -41.62 -0.48
N ASP A 3 3.37 -42.00 0.48
CA ASP A 3 1.96 -42.22 0.26
C ASP A 3 1.16 -40.96 0.63
N PRO A 4 0.66 -40.21 -0.35
CA PRO A 4 -0.08 -39.00 -0.08
C PRO A 4 -1.41 -39.23 0.69
N ALA A 5 -1.94 -40.44 0.66
CA ALA A 5 -3.18 -40.77 1.36
C ALA A 5 -3.00 -40.89 2.87
N THR A 6 -1.78 -41.22 3.33
CA THR A 6 -1.49 -41.38 4.77
C THR A 6 -0.70 -40.19 5.36
N ALA A 7 -0.19 -39.28 4.52
CA ALA A 7 0.67 -38.16 4.95
C ALA A 7 -0.12 -36.94 5.44
N TRP A 8 -1.43 -36.90 5.19
CA TRP A 8 -2.27 -35.73 5.51
C TRP A 8 -3.44 -36.16 6.38
N ASN A 9 -3.69 -35.43 7.45
CA ASN A 9 -4.92 -35.57 8.21
C ASN A 9 -6.10 -35.32 7.29
N HIS A 10 -6.97 -36.31 7.12
CA HIS A 10 -8.17 -36.17 6.31
C HIS A 10 -9.36 -36.85 7.02
N THR A 11 -10.56 -36.44 6.65
CA THR A 11 -11.81 -37.03 7.10
C THR A 11 -12.62 -37.37 5.87
N ASP A 12 -13.07 -38.63 5.80
CA ASP A 12 -13.88 -39.09 4.70
C ASP A 12 -15.37 -38.94 5.01
N TYR A 13 -16.09 -38.42 4.03
CA TYR A 13 -17.54 -38.28 4.06
C TYR A 13 -18.16 -39.01 2.86
N THR A 14 -19.19 -39.80 3.10
CA THR A 14 -20.01 -40.34 2.02
C THR A 14 -21.22 -39.44 1.81
N VAL A 15 -21.34 -38.88 0.61
CA VAL A 15 -22.40 -37.93 0.25
C VAL A 15 -23.15 -38.45 -0.97
N THR A 16 -24.47 -38.49 -0.90
CA THR A 16 -25.33 -38.85 -2.04
C THR A 16 -25.80 -37.56 -2.74
N ALA A 17 -25.75 -37.56 -4.07
CA ALA A 17 -26.27 -36.44 -4.85
C ALA A 17 -27.81 -36.28 -4.63
N GLY A 18 -28.25 -35.06 -4.42
CA GLY A 18 -29.67 -34.75 -4.36
C GLY A 18 -30.38 -34.93 -5.71
N ALA A 19 -31.69 -34.81 -5.72
CA ALA A 19 -32.49 -34.86 -6.95
C ALA A 19 -32.16 -33.78 -7.97
N ASP A 20 -31.54 -32.69 -7.52
CA ASP A 20 -31.04 -31.57 -8.31
C ASP A 20 -29.57 -31.76 -8.81
N ASN A 21 -29.04 -32.99 -8.67
CA ASN A 21 -27.64 -33.33 -8.98
C ASN A 21 -26.57 -32.50 -8.20
N THR A 22 -26.92 -32.02 -7.02
CA THR A 22 -25.97 -31.32 -6.14
C THR A 22 -25.48 -32.21 -5.02
N LEU A 23 -24.20 -32.01 -4.62
CA LEU A 23 -23.65 -32.61 -3.40
C LEU A 23 -23.65 -31.53 -2.31
N ARG A 24 -24.22 -31.87 -1.15
CA ARG A 24 -24.26 -30.97 0.03
C ARG A 24 -23.64 -31.64 1.23
N PHE A 25 -22.71 -30.99 1.87
CA PHE A 25 -22.13 -31.41 3.14
C PHE A 25 -21.76 -30.20 3.96
N THR A 26 -21.61 -30.38 5.27
CA THR A 26 -21.13 -29.35 6.18
C THR A 26 -19.79 -29.81 6.75
N TYR A 27 -18.82 -28.88 6.71
CA TYR A 27 -17.52 -29.06 7.31
C TYR A 27 -17.24 -27.88 8.22
N THR A 28 -16.74 -28.12 9.43
CA THR A 28 -16.30 -27.11 10.35
C THR A 28 -14.77 -27.10 10.38
N ALA A 29 -14.18 -26.04 9.90
CA ALA A 29 -12.74 -25.85 9.95
C ALA A 29 -12.29 -25.62 11.40
N GLY A 30 -11.23 -26.30 11.83
CA GLY A 30 -10.65 -26.14 13.17
C GLY A 30 -9.59 -25.03 13.24
N GLU A 31 -9.03 -24.63 12.10
CA GLU A 31 -7.93 -23.69 12.01
C GLU A 31 -8.10 -22.71 10.84
N GLU A 32 -7.55 -21.52 10.97
CA GLU A 32 -7.47 -20.54 9.89
C GLU A 32 -6.32 -20.91 8.94
N THR A 33 -6.69 -21.65 7.90
CA THR A 33 -5.74 -22.14 6.89
C THR A 33 -6.46 -22.60 5.63
N GLU A 34 -5.68 -23.02 4.65
CA GLU A 34 -6.17 -23.67 3.45
C GLU A 34 -6.61 -25.12 3.73
N HIS A 35 -7.75 -25.49 3.19
CA HIS A 35 -8.33 -26.82 3.23
C HIS A 35 -8.59 -27.32 1.83
N TYR A 36 -8.31 -28.60 1.59
CA TYR A 36 -8.59 -29.25 0.31
C TYR A 36 -9.79 -30.16 0.40
N VAL A 37 -10.78 -29.92 -0.45
CA VAL A 37 -11.94 -30.81 -0.64
C VAL A 37 -11.70 -31.65 -1.89
N ARG A 38 -11.60 -32.97 -1.72
CA ARG A 38 -11.41 -33.90 -2.83
C ARG A 38 -12.70 -34.73 -3.00
N ILE A 39 -13.27 -34.68 -4.18
CA ILE A 39 -14.46 -35.46 -4.52
C ILE A 39 -14.03 -36.68 -5.33
N TRP A 40 -14.38 -37.82 -4.85
CA TRP A 40 -14.11 -39.12 -5.48
C TRP A 40 -15.40 -39.75 -5.92
N LYS A 41 -15.39 -40.39 -7.09
CA LYS A 41 -16.45 -41.29 -7.53
C LYS A 41 -15.79 -42.64 -7.75
N GLU A 42 -16.21 -43.63 -6.93
CA GLU A 42 -15.48 -44.87 -6.84
C GLU A 42 -14.01 -44.61 -6.49
N ASP A 43 -13.06 -45.18 -7.19
CA ASP A 43 -11.61 -44.96 -6.95
C ASP A 43 -11.01 -43.81 -7.78
N LYS A 44 -11.85 -43.00 -8.44
CA LYS A 44 -11.39 -41.92 -9.29
C LYS A 44 -11.66 -40.55 -8.66
N ARG A 45 -10.58 -39.75 -8.49
CA ARG A 45 -10.73 -38.35 -8.10
C ARG A 45 -11.35 -37.55 -9.26
N VAL A 46 -12.53 -36.97 -9.02
CA VAL A 46 -13.29 -36.16 -9.98
C VAL A 46 -12.86 -34.73 -9.96
N VAL A 47 -12.69 -34.15 -8.75
CA VAL A 47 -12.30 -32.75 -8.56
C VAL A 47 -11.55 -32.57 -7.25
N GLN A 48 -10.69 -31.57 -7.20
CA GLN A 48 -10.11 -31.03 -5.99
C GLN A 48 -10.39 -29.53 -5.96
N LEU A 49 -10.90 -29.04 -4.85
CA LEU A 49 -11.17 -27.64 -4.57
C LEU A 49 -10.29 -27.21 -3.39
N ALA A 50 -9.78 -26.01 -3.45
CA ALA A 50 -9.12 -25.34 -2.32
C ALA A 50 -10.11 -24.35 -1.70
N VAL A 51 -10.19 -24.33 -0.38
CA VAL A 51 -11.05 -23.43 0.40
C VAL A 51 -10.21 -22.88 1.55
N TYR A 52 -10.24 -21.59 1.78
CA TYR A 52 -9.56 -21.00 2.94
C TYR A 52 -10.55 -20.69 4.05
N ALA A 53 -10.30 -21.21 5.23
CA ALA A 53 -11.08 -20.87 6.42
C ALA A 53 -10.53 -19.60 7.06
N LEU A 54 -11.41 -18.65 7.33
CA LEU A 54 -11.05 -17.36 7.91
C LEU A 54 -11.64 -17.19 9.30
N ASN A 55 -10.89 -16.56 10.19
CA ASN A 55 -11.43 -16.05 11.44
C ASN A 55 -12.37 -14.86 11.18
N PRO A 56 -13.29 -14.55 12.12
CA PRO A 56 -14.32 -13.53 11.92
C PRO A 56 -13.79 -12.14 11.55
N ASP A 57 -12.61 -11.75 12.01
CA ASP A 57 -11.99 -10.47 11.72
C ASP A 57 -11.54 -10.31 10.26
N LEU A 58 -11.09 -11.39 9.62
CA LEU A 58 -10.80 -11.42 8.19
C LEU A 58 -12.02 -11.76 7.34
N ALA A 59 -12.93 -12.61 7.84
CA ALA A 59 -14.12 -13.02 7.10
C ALA A 59 -15.09 -11.86 6.80
N CYS A 60 -15.01 -10.75 7.54
CA CYS A 60 -15.79 -9.54 7.30
C CYS A 60 -15.06 -8.49 6.43
N ARG A 61 -13.93 -8.85 5.83
CA ARG A 61 -13.10 -7.97 5.00
C ARG A 61 -12.96 -8.55 3.60
N ILE A 62 -12.71 -7.68 2.64
CA ILE A 62 -12.40 -8.04 1.25
C ILE A 62 -10.91 -7.82 0.99
N PRO A 63 -10.25 -8.73 0.26
CA PRO A 63 -8.89 -8.51 -0.18
C PRO A 63 -8.89 -7.51 -1.34
N LEU A 64 -8.13 -6.45 -1.21
CA LEU A 64 -7.92 -5.44 -2.24
C LEU A 64 -6.44 -5.40 -2.60
N HIS A 65 -6.13 -5.42 -3.89
CA HIS A 65 -4.79 -5.29 -4.41
C HIS A 65 -4.55 -3.85 -4.84
N GLY A 66 -3.46 -3.25 -4.40
CA GLY A 66 -3.16 -1.85 -4.72
C GLY A 66 -1.69 -1.49 -4.60
N ASP A 67 -1.40 -0.26 -4.99
CA ASP A 67 -0.11 0.38 -4.85
C ASP A 67 -0.31 1.71 -4.11
N PHE A 68 0.69 2.17 -3.38
CA PHE A 68 0.60 3.40 -2.58
C PHE A 68 1.53 4.53 -3.04
N HIS A 69 2.40 4.28 -4.06
CA HIS A 69 3.40 5.25 -4.48
C HIS A 69 3.69 5.15 -5.98
N MET A 70 3.32 6.18 -6.74
CA MET A 70 3.58 6.30 -8.18
C MET A 70 3.46 7.75 -8.66
N HIS A 71 4.10 8.03 -9.79
CA HIS A 71 4.24 9.35 -10.39
C HIS A 71 3.63 9.45 -11.78
N THR A 72 3.22 10.66 -12.13
CA THR A 72 2.66 11.00 -13.43
C THR A 72 3.48 12.11 -14.11
N CYS A 73 3.13 12.48 -15.32
CA CYS A 73 3.76 13.60 -16.02
C CYS A 73 3.47 14.97 -15.35
N ARG A 74 2.69 15.01 -14.28
CA ARG A 74 2.48 16.21 -13.50
C ARG A 74 3.68 16.53 -12.59
N SER A 75 4.52 15.54 -12.26
CA SER A 75 5.86 15.75 -11.68
C SER A 75 6.96 15.33 -12.65
N ASP A 76 7.41 14.12 -12.62
CA ASP A 76 8.52 13.58 -13.41
C ASP A 76 8.25 12.16 -13.97
N GLY A 77 7.04 11.63 -13.76
CA GLY A 77 6.56 10.45 -14.45
C GLY A 77 6.30 10.71 -15.94
N ARG A 78 5.88 9.69 -16.68
CA ARG A 78 5.80 9.72 -18.14
C ARG A 78 4.39 9.95 -18.68
N GLU A 79 3.39 9.36 -18.04
CA GLU A 79 2.03 9.36 -18.55
C GLU A 79 1.12 10.29 -17.77
N ASP A 80 0.01 10.68 -18.39
CA ASP A 80 -1.06 11.45 -17.72
C ASP A 80 -1.73 10.66 -16.60
N PRO A 81 -2.25 11.34 -15.56
CA PRO A 81 -2.91 10.70 -14.42
C PRO A 81 -3.97 9.67 -14.81
N GLY A 82 -4.83 9.96 -15.77
CA GLY A 82 -5.85 9.04 -16.25
C GLY A 82 -5.26 7.78 -16.91
N ILE A 83 -4.21 7.92 -17.71
CA ILE A 83 -3.52 6.79 -18.35
C ILE A 83 -2.87 5.88 -17.29
N VAL A 84 -2.23 6.48 -16.27
CA VAL A 84 -1.64 5.73 -15.17
C VAL A 84 -2.73 4.91 -14.46
N CYS A 85 -3.86 5.51 -14.10
CA CYS A 85 -4.98 4.80 -13.46
C CYS A 85 -5.49 3.63 -14.30
N ALA A 86 -5.71 3.84 -15.60
CA ALA A 86 -6.20 2.79 -16.49
C ALA A 86 -5.18 1.63 -16.62
N ASN A 87 -3.89 1.94 -16.72
CA ASN A 87 -2.85 0.92 -16.77
C ASN A 87 -2.76 0.12 -15.47
N TYR A 88 -2.82 0.78 -14.32
CA TYR A 88 -2.82 0.09 -13.02
C TYR A 88 -4.06 -0.79 -12.87
N ARG A 89 -5.25 -0.31 -13.24
CA ARG A 89 -6.45 -1.18 -13.24
C ARG A 89 -6.27 -2.39 -14.16
N LYS A 90 -5.70 -2.20 -15.34
CA LYS A 90 -5.39 -3.30 -16.28
C LYS A 90 -4.47 -4.36 -15.67
N TYR A 91 -3.60 -3.97 -14.74
CA TYR A 91 -2.69 -4.87 -14.03
C TYR A 91 -3.30 -5.54 -12.80
N GLY A 92 -4.56 -5.34 -12.52
CA GLY A 92 -5.25 -6.01 -11.42
C GLY A 92 -5.34 -5.20 -10.13
N TYR A 93 -5.05 -3.90 -10.17
CA TYR A 93 -5.17 -3.07 -8.98
C TYR A 93 -6.62 -2.65 -8.72
N ASP A 94 -7.05 -2.70 -7.46
CA ASP A 94 -8.38 -2.31 -6.99
C ASP A 94 -8.40 -0.90 -6.43
N PHE A 95 -7.25 -0.41 -6.00
CA PHE A 95 -7.08 0.95 -5.51
C PHE A 95 -5.67 1.47 -5.81
N MET A 96 -5.54 2.77 -5.91
CA MET A 96 -4.27 3.48 -6.02
C MET A 96 -4.44 4.96 -5.66
N PRO A 97 -3.46 5.63 -5.05
CA PRO A 97 -3.33 7.09 -5.11
C PRO A 97 -2.62 7.50 -6.40
N ILE A 98 -2.53 8.80 -6.64
CA ILE A 98 -1.45 9.41 -7.42
C ILE A 98 -0.66 10.27 -6.44
N THR A 99 0.67 10.10 -6.43
CA THR A 99 1.53 10.67 -5.40
C THR A 99 2.68 11.48 -5.99
N ASP A 100 2.36 12.31 -6.97
CA ASP A 100 3.34 13.18 -7.63
C ASP A 100 4.13 14.03 -6.63
N HIS A 101 5.42 14.21 -6.88
CA HIS A 101 6.32 15.03 -6.08
C HIS A 101 5.75 16.44 -5.87
N HIS A 102 5.61 16.87 -4.61
CA HIS A 102 5.10 18.17 -4.19
C HIS A 102 3.67 18.50 -4.59
N ARG A 103 2.92 17.57 -5.20
CA ARG A 103 1.64 17.87 -5.85
C ARG A 103 0.53 16.92 -5.43
N TYR A 104 -0.53 17.51 -4.96
CA TYR A 104 -1.73 16.80 -4.55
C TYR A 104 -2.81 16.80 -5.65
N TYR A 105 -2.88 17.86 -6.47
CA TYR A 105 -3.94 18.04 -7.46
C TYR A 105 -4.01 16.94 -8.54
N PRO A 106 -2.92 16.25 -8.95
CA PRO A 106 -3.03 15.22 -9.99
C PRO A 106 -3.93 14.06 -9.58
N SER A 107 -3.95 13.72 -8.29
CA SER A 107 -4.88 12.74 -7.77
C SER A 107 -6.34 13.21 -7.87
N LEU A 108 -6.62 14.49 -7.64
CA LEU A 108 -7.95 15.08 -7.81
C LEU A 108 -8.37 15.16 -9.28
N GLU A 109 -7.42 15.40 -10.19
CA GLU A 109 -7.61 15.36 -11.63
C GLU A 109 -8.13 13.97 -12.04
N ALA A 110 -7.41 12.91 -11.70
CA ALA A 110 -7.82 11.55 -12.02
C ALA A 110 -9.16 11.13 -11.38
N ILE A 111 -9.40 11.52 -10.12
CA ILE A 111 -10.69 11.29 -9.44
C ILE A 111 -11.83 11.96 -10.22
N ALA A 112 -11.64 13.21 -10.64
CA ALA A 112 -12.67 13.95 -11.37
C ALA A 112 -12.91 13.38 -12.76
N ASP A 113 -11.85 12.98 -13.46
CA ASP A 113 -11.92 12.42 -14.81
C ASP A 113 -12.72 11.11 -14.85
N TYR A 114 -12.50 10.23 -13.88
CA TYR A 114 -13.19 8.94 -13.83
C TYR A 114 -14.49 8.92 -13.03
N ALA A 115 -14.84 9.97 -12.31
CA ALA A 115 -16.08 10.02 -11.55
C ALA A 115 -17.35 9.69 -12.37
N PRO A 116 -17.50 10.13 -13.65
CA PRO A 116 -18.68 9.79 -14.46
C PRO A 116 -18.70 8.33 -14.93
N ALA A 117 -17.53 7.66 -15.02
CA ALA A 117 -17.40 6.28 -15.48
C ALA A 117 -17.61 5.26 -14.36
N ASP A 118 -17.46 5.68 -13.09
CA ASP A 118 -17.59 4.85 -11.89
C ASP A 118 -16.84 3.50 -12.01
N PRO A 119 -15.52 3.52 -12.27
CA PRO A 119 -14.75 2.31 -12.46
C PRO A 119 -14.61 1.52 -11.16
N PHE A 120 -14.28 0.22 -11.26
CA PHE A 120 -13.98 -0.60 -10.09
C PHE A 120 -12.63 -0.26 -9.42
N LEU A 121 -11.88 0.70 -9.93
CA LEU A 121 -10.68 1.23 -9.33
C LEU A 121 -11.00 2.39 -8.39
N THR A 122 -10.67 2.25 -7.12
CA THR A 122 -10.75 3.36 -6.16
C THR A 122 -9.49 4.23 -6.25
N ILE A 123 -9.64 5.43 -6.80
CA ILE A 123 -8.55 6.40 -6.88
C ILE A 123 -8.55 7.23 -5.59
N LEU A 124 -7.45 7.18 -4.86
CA LEU A 124 -7.27 7.89 -3.59
C LEU A 124 -6.57 9.24 -3.84
N PRO A 125 -6.94 10.32 -3.12
CA PRO A 125 -6.11 11.50 -3.12
C PRO A 125 -4.74 11.19 -2.50
N GLY A 126 -3.68 11.79 -3.05
CA GLY A 126 -2.33 11.53 -2.59
C GLY A 126 -1.33 12.57 -3.06
N GLU A 127 -0.15 12.53 -2.48
CA GLU A 127 1.04 13.31 -2.84
C GLU A 127 2.27 12.70 -2.20
N GLU A 128 3.41 12.84 -2.83
CA GLU A 128 4.68 12.68 -2.14
C GLU A 128 5.09 14.01 -1.52
N VAL A 129 5.25 13.97 -0.19
CA VAL A 129 5.49 15.15 0.63
C VAL A 129 6.98 15.43 0.73
N HIS A 130 7.38 16.59 0.22
CA HIS A 130 8.73 17.11 0.31
C HIS A 130 8.72 18.43 1.06
N LEU A 131 9.24 18.46 2.26
CA LEU A 131 9.22 19.65 3.11
C LEU A 131 10.61 20.28 3.23
N PRO A 132 10.69 21.61 3.38
CA PRO A 132 11.93 22.26 3.73
C PRO A 132 12.53 21.71 5.02
N LEU A 133 13.85 21.65 5.10
CA LEU A 133 14.63 21.21 6.26
C LEU A 133 14.70 19.70 6.48
N THR A 134 14.31 18.90 5.50
CA THR A 134 14.47 17.45 5.49
C THR A 134 14.62 16.95 4.06
N ASP A 135 15.35 15.87 3.89
CA ASP A 135 15.42 15.11 2.63
C ASP A 135 14.62 13.79 2.71
N VAL A 136 13.84 13.61 3.77
CA VAL A 136 13.00 12.43 3.97
C VAL A 136 11.74 12.54 3.10
N HIS A 137 11.47 11.53 2.30
CA HIS A 137 10.24 11.42 1.54
C HIS A 137 9.15 10.77 2.40
N ILE A 138 7.97 11.35 2.34
CA ILE A 138 6.78 10.86 3.05
C ILE A 138 5.62 10.82 2.06
N VAL A 139 4.93 9.71 1.98
CA VAL A 139 3.73 9.63 1.15
C VAL A 139 2.49 9.90 1.99
N ASN A 140 1.66 10.84 1.54
CA ASN A 140 0.34 11.14 2.08
C ASN A 140 -0.71 10.47 1.19
N VAL A 141 -1.41 9.48 1.72
CA VAL A 141 -2.46 8.75 0.98
C VAL A 141 -3.80 8.93 1.66
N GLY A 142 -4.81 9.30 0.90
CA GLY A 142 -6.17 9.45 1.38
C GLY A 142 -6.41 10.67 2.26
N GLY A 143 -5.41 11.52 2.49
CA GLY A 143 -5.59 12.79 3.20
C GLY A 143 -6.51 13.73 2.43
N THR A 144 -7.35 14.49 3.12
CA THR A 144 -8.33 15.39 2.49
C THR A 144 -7.74 16.71 2.01
N PHE A 145 -6.48 16.98 2.32
CA PHE A 145 -5.76 18.16 1.85
C PHE A 145 -4.27 17.88 1.66
N SER A 146 -3.63 18.72 0.85
CA SER A 146 -2.19 18.71 0.59
C SER A 146 -1.39 19.21 1.80
N VAL A 147 -0.41 18.43 2.23
CA VAL A 147 0.57 18.85 3.25
C VAL A 147 1.64 19.77 2.62
N ASN A 148 2.09 19.47 1.39
CA ASN A 148 2.93 20.39 0.62
C ASN A 148 2.27 21.77 0.46
N GLY A 149 0.95 21.75 0.17
CA GLY A 149 0.14 22.95 -0.03
C GLY A 149 -0.15 23.77 1.23
N LEU A 150 0.28 23.31 2.41
CA LEU A 150 0.18 24.09 3.64
C LEU A 150 1.27 25.15 3.77
N LEU A 151 2.37 25.06 3.03
CA LEU A 151 3.49 25.98 3.17
C LEU A 151 3.48 27.05 2.08
N GLU A 152 3.68 28.31 2.47
CA GLU A 152 3.94 29.43 1.57
C GLU A 152 5.36 29.36 0.97
N SER A 153 5.65 28.27 0.29
CA SER A 153 6.96 28.07 -0.34
C SER A 153 6.83 28.02 -1.84
N SER A 154 7.51 28.95 -2.53
CA SER A 154 7.43 29.06 -3.99
C SER A 154 8.12 27.91 -4.72
N TRP A 155 8.98 27.14 -4.07
CA TRP A 155 9.70 26.04 -4.72
C TRP A 155 8.90 24.74 -4.70
N ASN A 156 7.89 24.61 -3.81
CA ASN A 156 7.00 23.48 -3.76
C ASN A 156 6.00 23.45 -4.92
N PHE A 157 5.88 24.52 -5.72
CA PHE A 157 4.87 24.61 -6.76
C PHE A 157 5.52 24.98 -8.11
N LYS A 158 5.59 24.02 -9.02
CA LYS A 158 5.99 24.26 -10.42
C LYS A 158 4.86 24.97 -11.19
N ASP A 159 3.62 24.61 -10.90
CA ASP A 159 2.41 25.26 -11.43
C ASP A 159 1.56 25.82 -10.28
N LYS A 160 1.83 27.10 -9.96
CA LYS A 160 1.15 27.78 -8.86
C LYS A 160 -0.36 27.91 -9.03
N GLY A 161 -0.87 27.85 -10.25
CA GLY A 161 -2.29 27.97 -10.52
C GLY A 161 -3.07 26.75 -10.06
N SER A 162 -2.70 25.57 -10.56
CA SER A 162 -3.38 24.31 -10.23
C SER A 162 -3.10 23.87 -8.80
N ASP A 163 -1.86 23.95 -8.34
CA ASP A 163 -1.46 23.52 -7.01
C ASP A 163 -2.18 24.32 -5.90
N LEU A 164 -2.33 25.64 -6.07
CA LEU A 164 -3.04 26.47 -5.09
C LEU A 164 -4.56 26.34 -5.17
N LYS A 165 -5.11 26.08 -6.36
CA LYS A 165 -6.56 25.98 -6.57
C LYS A 165 -7.11 24.65 -6.05
N TYR A 166 -6.36 23.56 -6.23
CA TYR A 166 -6.81 22.19 -5.98
C TYR A 166 -5.99 21.51 -4.88
N ARG A 167 -5.85 22.14 -3.74
CA ARG A 167 -5.08 21.61 -2.62
C ARG A 167 -5.91 20.84 -1.57
N SER A 168 -7.17 20.57 -1.87
CA SER A 168 -8.03 19.76 -1.01
C SER A 168 -9.13 19.06 -1.79
N LEU A 169 -9.54 17.90 -1.29
CA LEU A 169 -10.57 17.05 -1.88
C LEU A 169 -11.97 17.73 -1.89
N ASP A 170 -12.29 18.48 -0.85
CA ASP A 170 -13.59 19.07 -0.62
C ASP A 170 -13.58 20.61 -0.65
N GLY A 171 -12.50 21.22 -1.09
CA GLY A 171 -12.32 22.67 -1.10
C GLY A 171 -12.07 23.30 0.27
N LYS A 172 -11.83 22.50 1.32
CA LYS A 172 -11.66 22.97 2.71
C LYS A 172 -10.22 22.76 3.21
N ALA A 173 -9.24 23.11 2.38
CA ALA A 173 -7.85 23.10 2.85
C ALA A 173 -7.68 24.05 4.04
N PRO A 174 -6.86 23.67 5.04
CA PRO A 174 -6.44 24.59 6.09
C PRO A 174 -5.73 25.82 5.51
N ASP A 175 -5.68 26.89 6.28
CA ASP A 175 -4.92 28.07 5.91
C ASP A 175 -3.42 27.72 5.72
N MET A 176 -2.79 28.41 4.79
CA MET A 176 -1.35 28.25 4.55
C MET A 176 -0.56 28.74 5.78
N VAL A 177 0.50 28.02 6.10
CA VAL A 177 1.40 28.33 7.21
C VAL A 177 2.59 29.14 6.67
N PRO A 178 2.78 30.39 7.12
CA PRO A 178 3.96 31.17 6.77
C PRO A 178 5.25 30.43 7.17
N MET A 179 6.32 30.61 6.39
CA MET A 179 7.60 29.93 6.63
C MET A 179 8.19 30.16 8.03
N ASP A 180 8.05 31.35 8.59
CA ASP A 180 8.53 31.62 9.93
C ASP A 180 7.70 30.90 11.00
N GLU A 181 6.41 30.81 10.80
CA GLU A 181 5.52 30.04 11.67
C GLU A 181 5.80 28.53 11.56
N TYR A 182 6.01 28.02 10.35
CA TYR A 182 6.44 26.62 10.14
C TYR A 182 7.73 26.30 10.91
N LYS A 183 8.77 27.14 10.75
CA LYS A 183 10.04 26.98 11.47
C LYS A 183 9.85 27.03 12.99
N ARG A 184 8.97 27.88 13.48
CA ARG A 184 8.63 27.96 14.89
C ARG A 184 7.96 26.69 15.39
N GLN A 185 7.00 26.15 14.65
CA GLN A 185 6.32 24.89 14.98
C GLN A 185 7.30 23.71 14.97
N VAL A 186 8.20 23.64 13.98
CA VAL A 186 9.26 22.62 13.94
C VAL A 186 10.19 22.73 15.14
N GLU A 187 10.58 23.95 15.53
CA GLU A 187 11.44 24.18 16.70
C GLU A 187 10.73 23.77 18.01
N GLU A 188 9.44 24.02 18.12
CA GLU A 188 8.64 23.57 19.28
C GLU A 188 8.60 22.04 19.37
N ILE A 189 8.41 21.33 18.24
CA ILE A 189 8.45 19.86 18.20
C ILE A 189 9.85 19.38 18.57
N MET A 190 10.89 19.97 18.00
CA MET A 190 12.29 19.63 18.26
C MET A 190 12.64 19.71 19.75
N ASN A 191 12.02 20.66 20.49
CA ASN A 191 12.23 20.89 21.91
C ASN A 191 11.21 20.17 22.81
N SER A 192 10.29 19.40 22.23
CA SER A 192 9.30 18.61 22.98
C SER A 192 9.84 17.27 23.45
N GLU A 193 9.02 16.57 24.22
CA GLU A 193 9.31 15.21 24.69
C GLU A 193 9.43 14.20 23.54
N ASP A 194 8.76 14.43 22.41
CA ASP A 194 8.83 13.54 21.25
C ASP A 194 10.23 13.44 20.62
N CYS A 195 11.07 14.45 20.86
CA CYS A 195 12.45 14.52 20.42
C CYS A 195 13.48 14.47 21.55
N ALA A 196 13.08 14.19 22.79
CA ALA A 196 13.95 14.30 23.95
C ALA A 196 15.09 13.27 23.94
N ASP A 197 14.83 12.05 23.43
CA ASP A 197 15.81 10.95 23.34
C ASP A 197 16.43 10.79 21.96
N CYS A 198 16.32 11.83 21.08
CA CYS A 198 16.92 11.84 19.77
C CYS A 198 18.47 11.75 19.89
N PRO A 199 19.11 10.72 19.29
CA PRO A 199 20.57 10.57 19.37
C PRO A 199 21.31 11.74 18.68
N GLU A 200 22.53 12.03 19.11
CA GLU A 200 23.36 13.12 18.54
C GLU A 200 23.71 12.91 17.06
N ASN A 201 23.76 11.65 16.60
CA ASN A 201 24.03 11.29 15.20
C ASN A 201 22.78 11.23 14.31
N VAL A 202 21.62 11.68 14.81
CA VAL A 202 20.37 11.83 14.07
C VAL A 202 20.05 13.31 13.93
N ASP A 203 19.72 13.76 12.71
CA ASP A 203 19.27 15.12 12.50
C ASP A 203 17.89 15.33 13.17
N LYS A 204 17.94 15.88 14.38
CA LYS A 204 16.78 16.14 15.22
C LYS A 204 15.79 17.10 14.57
N ARG A 205 16.28 18.07 13.75
CA ARG A 205 15.42 19.00 13.05
C ARG A 205 14.65 18.32 11.93
N SER A 206 15.34 17.54 11.11
CA SER A 206 14.71 16.72 10.08
C SER A 206 13.65 15.78 10.68
N TYR A 207 13.96 15.16 11.82
CA TYR A 207 13.01 14.31 12.52
C TYR A 207 11.76 15.09 13.00
N ALA A 208 11.93 16.28 13.55
CA ALA A 208 10.82 17.14 13.97
C ALA A 208 9.94 17.58 12.77
N VAL A 209 10.56 17.81 11.59
CA VAL A 209 9.83 18.05 10.34
C VAL A 209 8.96 16.83 9.96
N CYS A 210 9.51 15.63 10.04
CA CYS A 210 8.74 14.41 9.77
C CYS A 210 7.56 14.26 10.75
N LEU A 211 7.76 14.54 12.03
CA LEU A 211 6.68 14.54 13.01
C LEU A 211 5.59 15.57 12.66
N TRP A 212 5.98 16.77 12.22
CA TRP A 212 5.04 17.79 11.76
C TRP A 212 4.23 17.27 10.56
N ALA A 213 4.89 16.67 9.55
CA ALA A 213 4.25 16.11 8.38
C ALA A 213 3.23 15.01 8.74
N PHE A 214 3.63 14.02 9.53
CA PHE A 214 2.73 12.93 9.93
C PHE A 214 1.53 13.43 10.74
N ARG A 215 1.70 14.46 11.58
CA ARG A 215 0.57 15.09 12.28
C ARG A 215 -0.39 15.74 11.29
N LYS A 216 0.11 16.48 10.29
CA LYS A 216 -0.72 17.12 9.26
C LYS A 216 -1.46 16.12 8.39
N ILE A 217 -0.80 15.03 8.00
CA ILE A 217 -1.44 13.93 7.29
C ILE A 217 -2.61 13.34 8.10
N ARG A 218 -2.39 13.08 9.39
CA ARG A 218 -3.43 12.55 10.29
C ARG A 218 -4.58 13.55 10.53
N GLU A 219 -4.29 14.85 10.61
CA GLU A 219 -5.30 15.91 10.65
C GLU A 219 -6.21 15.86 9.40
N GLY A 220 -5.65 15.51 8.23
CA GLY A 220 -6.40 15.26 7.00
C GLY A 220 -7.08 13.90 6.91
N GLY A 221 -6.96 13.04 7.93
CA GLY A 221 -7.49 11.67 7.89
C GLY A 221 -6.70 10.73 6.95
N GLY A 222 -5.51 11.14 6.51
CA GLY A 222 -4.65 10.37 5.61
C GLY A 222 -3.82 9.31 6.32
N LEU A 223 -3.15 8.50 5.50
CA LEU A 223 -2.14 7.52 5.86
C LEU A 223 -0.76 8.12 5.56
N GLY A 224 0.06 8.31 6.57
CA GLY A 224 1.44 8.79 6.41
C GLY A 224 2.42 7.62 6.29
N ILE A 225 3.06 7.49 5.14
CA ILE A 225 3.98 6.39 4.84
C ILE A 225 5.41 6.92 4.87
N PHE A 226 6.29 6.26 5.61
CA PHE A 226 7.74 6.47 5.55
C PHE A 226 8.28 5.73 4.34
N ALA A 227 8.67 6.48 3.30
CA ALA A 227 9.02 5.94 1.99
C ALA A 227 10.51 5.62 1.88
N HIS A 228 10.82 4.55 1.21
CA HIS A 228 12.12 4.08 0.66
C HIS A 228 13.41 4.69 1.28
N PRO A 229 13.68 4.58 2.60
CA PRO A 229 14.84 5.24 3.22
C PRO A 229 16.20 4.74 2.72
N TYR A 230 16.27 3.57 2.12
CA TYR A 230 17.48 3.00 1.51
C TYR A 230 17.56 3.21 0.00
N TRP A 231 16.69 4.08 -0.58
CA TRP A 231 16.82 4.47 -1.97
C TRP A 231 18.19 5.12 -2.22
N ILE A 232 18.80 4.78 -3.37
CA ILE A 232 20.19 5.17 -3.68
C ILE A 232 20.19 6.07 -4.91
N SER A 233 20.67 7.32 -4.76
CA SER A 233 21.10 8.14 -5.90
C SER A 233 22.62 8.03 -6.13
N ASP A 234 23.43 8.28 -5.14
CA ASP A 234 24.88 8.04 -5.08
C ASP A 234 25.24 7.35 -3.75
N LEU A 235 24.53 7.70 -2.71
CA LEU A 235 24.52 7.12 -1.37
C LEU A 235 23.08 6.87 -0.98
N TRP A 236 22.86 6.18 0.13
CA TRP A 236 21.52 6.09 0.71
C TRP A 236 20.99 7.49 0.97
N GLN A 237 19.77 7.76 0.52
CA GLN A 237 19.11 9.05 0.70
C GLN A 237 19.05 9.46 2.16
N ILE A 238 18.73 8.50 3.04
CA ILE A 238 18.59 8.71 4.47
C ILE A 238 19.73 8.01 5.20
N PRO A 239 20.50 8.72 6.06
CA PRO A 239 21.54 8.08 6.87
C PRO A 239 20.98 6.94 7.74
N GLU A 240 21.68 5.82 7.80
CA GLU A 240 21.22 4.64 8.53
C GLU A 240 20.84 4.90 10.00
N PRO A 241 21.59 5.69 10.80
CA PRO A 241 21.17 6.02 12.17
C PRO A 241 19.81 6.69 12.25
N TYR A 242 19.48 7.51 11.27
CA TYR A 242 18.20 8.18 11.16
C TYR A 242 17.09 7.17 10.85
N THR A 243 17.30 6.31 9.85
CA THR A 243 16.35 5.25 9.49
C THR A 243 16.06 4.33 10.67
N LEU A 244 17.09 3.87 11.39
CA LEU A 244 16.94 3.03 12.58
C LEU A 244 16.14 3.75 13.69
N TYR A 245 16.35 5.05 13.87
CA TYR A 245 15.61 5.82 14.85
C TYR A 245 14.14 6.01 14.44
N MET A 246 13.86 6.29 13.17
CA MET A 246 12.50 6.36 12.61
C MET A 246 11.73 5.05 12.81
N LEU A 247 12.34 3.90 12.51
CA LEU A 247 11.71 2.59 12.71
C LEU A 247 11.48 2.28 14.20
N LYS A 248 12.46 2.60 15.05
CA LYS A 248 12.33 2.42 16.51
C LYS A 248 11.18 3.23 17.09
N LYS A 249 11.00 4.46 16.64
CA LYS A 249 9.95 5.38 17.13
C LYS A 249 8.62 5.22 16.39
N HIS A 250 8.66 4.74 15.16
CA HIS A 250 7.59 4.58 14.18
C HIS A 250 6.51 5.68 14.27
N PRO A 251 6.88 6.96 14.05
CA PRO A 251 5.93 8.06 14.06
C PRO A 251 4.98 8.06 12.86
N PHE A 252 5.29 7.26 11.85
CA PHE A 252 4.50 7.03 10.64
C PHE A 252 3.30 6.10 10.90
N ASP A 253 2.37 6.02 9.95
CA ASP A 253 1.25 5.09 9.99
C ASP A 253 1.58 3.75 9.30
N ALA A 254 2.45 3.78 8.28
CA ALA A 254 2.99 2.59 7.63
C ALA A 254 4.43 2.81 7.14
N PHE A 255 5.17 1.73 6.99
CA PHE A 255 6.50 1.71 6.41
C PHE A 255 6.47 1.08 5.01
N GLU A 256 7.05 1.76 4.03
CA GLU A 256 7.28 1.21 2.70
C GLU A 256 8.44 0.23 2.76
N VAL A 257 8.11 -1.02 3.07
CA VAL A 257 9.10 -2.08 3.30
C VAL A 257 9.63 -2.67 1.99
N LEU A 258 8.87 -2.49 0.91
CA LEU A 258 9.22 -2.87 -0.45
C LEU A 258 8.98 -1.67 -1.36
N GLY A 259 10.02 -1.23 -2.06
CA GLY A 259 9.99 -0.19 -3.09
C GLY A 259 10.26 -0.76 -4.48
N GLY A 260 9.90 -0.03 -5.51
CA GLY A 260 10.08 -0.44 -6.90
C GLY A 260 11.42 -0.03 -7.49
N GLU A 261 11.89 1.17 -7.23
CA GLU A 261 13.18 1.69 -7.70
C GLU A 261 14.33 1.27 -6.78
N SER A 262 15.49 1.02 -7.32
CA SER A 262 16.69 0.52 -6.58
C SER A 262 16.43 -0.73 -5.73
N TYR A 263 15.49 -1.54 -6.12
CA TYR A 263 14.84 -2.60 -5.36
C TYR A 263 15.74 -3.74 -4.87
N TYR A 264 16.85 -4.03 -5.52
CA TYR A 264 17.66 -5.22 -5.18
C TYR A 264 18.30 -5.10 -3.80
N GLU A 265 18.88 -3.96 -3.47
CA GLU A 265 19.55 -3.73 -2.20
C GLU A 265 18.58 -3.21 -1.15
N GLU A 266 17.77 -2.25 -1.51
CA GLU A 266 16.78 -1.59 -0.68
C GLU A 266 15.83 -2.59 -0.02
N ASN A 267 15.10 -3.36 -0.82
CA ASN A 267 14.08 -4.31 -0.34
C ASN A 267 14.65 -5.39 0.59
N GLY A 268 15.88 -5.81 0.34
CA GLY A 268 16.58 -6.75 1.22
C GLY A 268 16.85 -6.18 2.61
N LEU A 269 17.39 -4.98 2.67
CA LEU A 269 17.70 -4.27 3.92
C LEU A 269 16.43 -3.89 4.68
N GLN A 270 15.47 -3.29 4.01
CA GLN A 270 14.21 -2.86 4.60
C GLN A 270 13.41 -4.02 5.19
N THR A 271 13.30 -5.14 4.45
CA THR A 271 12.67 -6.37 4.96
C THR A 271 13.38 -6.93 6.17
N SER A 272 14.71 -6.94 6.17
CA SER A 272 15.52 -7.45 7.29
C SER A 272 15.31 -6.59 8.53
N LEU A 273 15.32 -5.27 8.39
CA LEU A 273 15.07 -4.34 9.50
C LEU A 273 13.65 -4.47 10.05
N TYR A 274 12.64 -4.59 9.18
CA TYR A 274 11.28 -4.82 9.62
C TYR A 274 11.16 -6.06 10.52
N TYR A 275 11.72 -7.20 10.10
CA TYR A 275 11.67 -8.41 10.90
C TYR A 275 12.55 -8.36 12.15
N GLU A 276 13.62 -7.57 12.16
CA GLU A 276 14.37 -7.32 13.38
C GLU A 276 13.56 -6.53 14.40
N GLU A 277 12.87 -5.46 13.99
CA GLU A 277 11.97 -4.69 14.86
C GLU A 277 10.76 -5.52 15.30
N TYR A 278 10.16 -6.28 14.39
CA TYR A 278 9.07 -7.21 14.71
C TYR A 278 9.47 -8.21 15.81
N ARG A 279 10.66 -8.78 15.71
CA ARG A 279 11.20 -9.70 16.73
C ARG A 279 11.44 -9.01 18.08
N ARG A 280 11.68 -7.72 18.10
CA ARG A 280 11.78 -6.89 19.31
C ARG A 280 10.41 -6.48 19.88
N ASN A 281 9.33 -6.98 19.31
CA ASN A 281 7.94 -6.60 19.61
C ASN A 281 7.64 -5.14 19.27
N ASN A 282 8.38 -4.54 18.35
CA ASN A 282 8.12 -3.24 17.77
C ASN A 282 7.40 -3.46 16.42
N VAL A 283 6.08 -3.57 16.47
CA VAL A 283 5.23 -3.93 15.33
C VAL A 283 4.58 -2.69 14.77
N PHE A 284 4.68 -2.51 13.47
CA PHE A 284 4.04 -1.42 12.73
C PHE A 284 3.57 -1.91 11.35
N PRO A 285 2.55 -1.26 10.75
CA PRO A 285 2.07 -1.63 9.43
C PRO A 285 3.12 -1.46 8.33
N VAL A 286 3.05 -2.31 7.32
CA VAL A 286 3.93 -2.24 6.14
C VAL A 286 3.13 -2.22 4.86
N VAL A 287 3.72 -1.56 3.85
CA VAL A 287 3.21 -1.53 2.47
C VAL A 287 4.33 -1.83 1.49
N GLY A 288 3.96 -2.37 0.33
CA GLY A 288 4.81 -2.44 -0.85
C GLY A 288 4.27 -1.46 -1.88
N SER A 289 5.16 -0.71 -2.49
CA SER A 289 4.82 0.33 -3.46
C SER A 289 5.80 0.31 -4.61
N THR A 290 5.43 0.86 -5.75
CA THR A 290 6.31 0.81 -6.93
C THR A 290 7.26 1.98 -7.02
N ASP A 291 6.88 3.14 -6.53
CA ASP A 291 7.54 4.42 -6.83
C ASP A 291 7.73 4.60 -8.35
N SER A 292 6.73 4.18 -9.10
CA SER A 292 6.83 4.06 -10.55
C SER A 292 6.70 5.42 -11.23
N HIS A 293 7.65 5.72 -12.11
CA HIS A 293 7.66 6.90 -12.98
C HIS A 293 7.17 6.57 -14.41
N GLY A 294 6.52 5.43 -14.59
CA GLY A 294 5.91 5.02 -15.85
C GLY A 294 5.09 3.75 -15.68
N SER A 295 3.91 3.73 -16.27
CA SER A 295 2.89 2.70 -16.06
C SER A 295 2.69 1.75 -17.26
N THR A 296 3.49 1.88 -18.34
CA THR A 296 3.36 1.00 -19.50
C THR A 296 3.99 -0.37 -19.24
N GLU A 297 3.55 -1.38 -20.01
CA GLU A 297 4.10 -2.74 -19.95
C GLU A 297 5.61 -2.84 -20.27
N HIS A 298 6.20 -1.79 -20.85
CA HIS A 298 7.62 -1.69 -21.10
C HIS A 298 8.43 -1.14 -19.91
N ASN A 299 7.75 -0.66 -18.88
CA ASN A 299 8.38 -0.26 -17.63
C ASN A 299 8.20 -1.37 -16.59
N PRO A 300 9.23 -2.15 -16.28
CA PRO A 300 9.11 -3.25 -15.34
C PRO A 300 8.79 -2.78 -13.91
N ILE A 301 9.06 -1.52 -13.57
CA ILE A 301 8.90 -0.99 -12.21
C ILE A 301 7.43 -0.94 -11.79
N ALA A 302 6.50 -0.64 -12.70
CA ALA A 302 5.06 -0.57 -12.42
C ALA A 302 4.43 -1.88 -11.85
N HIS A 303 5.21 -2.95 -11.77
CA HIS A 303 4.73 -4.27 -11.32
C HIS A 303 5.64 -4.92 -10.28
N THR A 304 6.61 -4.19 -9.74
CA THR A 304 7.67 -4.78 -8.92
C THR A 304 7.23 -5.01 -7.48
N SER A 305 6.41 -4.11 -6.97
CA SER A 305 5.93 -4.14 -5.59
C SER A 305 4.48 -3.71 -5.52
N SER A 306 3.75 -4.24 -4.59
CA SER A 306 2.34 -3.88 -4.35
C SER A 306 1.92 -4.26 -2.95
N THR A 307 0.67 -3.99 -2.60
CA THR A 307 0.10 -4.30 -1.29
C THR A 307 -1.25 -4.98 -1.43
N TYR A 308 -1.48 -6.06 -0.67
CA TYR A 308 -2.82 -6.51 -0.35
C TYR A 308 -3.29 -5.85 0.94
N VAL A 309 -4.49 -5.27 0.88
CA VAL A 309 -5.17 -4.68 2.03
C VAL A 309 -6.48 -5.41 2.27
N PHE A 310 -6.71 -5.84 3.50
CA PHE A 310 -7.97 -6.45 3.89
C PHE A 310 -8.88 -5.37 4.47
N ALA A 311 -9.62 -4.68 3.61
CA ALA A 311 -10.53 -3.61 3.96
C ALA A 311 -11.97 -4.11 4.09
N ARG A 312 -12.84 -3.35 4.75
CA ARG A 312 -14.27 -3.69 4.83
C ARG A 312 -15.00 -3.38 3.53
N LYS A 313 -14.54 -2.34 2.83
CA LYS A 313 -15.03 -1.90 1.53
C LYS A 313 -13.87 -1.36 0.70
N ASN A 314 -14.05 -1.27 -0.61
CA ASN A 314 -13.14 -0.57 -1.50
C ASN A 314 -13.46 0.94 -1.47
N GLU A 315 -13.26 1.57 -0.32
CA GLU A 315 -13.49 2.99 -0.09
C GLU A 315 -12.27 3.59 0.64
N ARG A 316 -12.02 4.87 0.44
CA ARG A 316 -10.85 5.59 0.97
C ARG A 316 -10.63 5.37 2.47
N GLU A 317 -11.66 5.60 3.27
CA GLU A 317 -11.59 5.51 4.72
C GLU A 317 -11.32 4.08 5.22
N ASP A 318 -11.94 3.10 4.56
CA ASP A 318 -11.77 1.68 4.91
C ASP A 318 -10.37 1.17 4.55
N ILE A 319 -9.80 1.61 3.40
CA ILE A 319 -8.44 1.26 2.98
C ILE A 319 -7.42 1.87 3.95
N VAL A 320 -7.53 3.17 4.23
CA VAL A 320 -6.64 3.89 5.17
C VAL A 320 -6.70 3.26 6.56
N SER A 321 -7.91 3.00 7.07
CA SER A 321 -8.10 2.36 8.38
C SER A 321 -7.53 0.95 8.41
N ALA A 322 -7.74 0.16 7.36
CA ALA A 322 -7.25 -1.21 7.31
C ALA A 322 -5.72 -1.26 7.40
N VAL A 323 -5.01 -0.39 6.68
CA VAL A 323 -3.54 -0.32 6.77
C VAL A 323 -3.10 0.11 8.17
N LYS A 324 -3.69 1.16 8.75
CA LYS A 324 -3.37 1.63 10.11
C LYS A 324 -3.60 0.54 11.17
N ASP A 325 -4.60 -0.30 10.98
CA ASP A 325 -4.92 -1.43 11.85
C ASP A 325 -4.04 -2.68 11.59
N GLY A 326 -3.06 -2.60 10.65
CA GLY A 326 -2.13 -3.67 10.32
C GLY A 326 -2.68 -4.76 9.39
N TYR A 327 -3.83 -4.54 8.74
CA TYR A 327 -4.42 -5.48 7.78
C TYR A 327 -3.81 -5.30 6.37
N SER A 328 -2.50 -5.32 6.28
CA SER A 328 -1.76 -5.19 5.02
C SER A 328 -0.64 -6.23 4.88
N VAL A 329 -0.33 -6.59 3.63
CA VAL A 329 0.80 -7.43 3.25
C VAL A 329 1.47 -6.83 2.03
N ALA A 330 2.75 -6.52 2.13
CA ALA A 330 3.55 -6.09 1.00
C ALA A 330 3.98 -7.27 0.14
N ILE A 331 4.00 -7.09 -1.18
CA ILE A 331 4.38 -8.12 -2.15
C ILE A 331 5.50 -7.62 -3.03
N ASP A 332 6.55 -8.43 -3.13
CA ASP A 332 7.60 -8.30 -4.12
C ASP A 332 7.32 -9.28 -5.27
N THR A 333 7.04 -8.75 -6.44
CA THR A 333 6.74 -9.53 -7.65
C THR A 333 7.92 -9.64 -8.61
N ILE A 334 9.05 -9.01 -8.30
CA ILE A 334 10.27 -9.02 -9.13
C ILE A 334 10.85 -10.42 -9.21
N SER A 335 10.93 -11.10 -8.07
CA SER A 335 11.33 -12.49 -8.06
C SER A 335 10.16 -13.38 -8.48
N LYS A 336 10.43 -14.46 -9.20
CA LYS A 336 9.39 -15.45 -9.54
C LYS A 336 8.86 -16.21 -8.31
N GLU A 337 9.38 -15.91 -7.14
CA GLU A 337 9.04 -16.57 -5.88
C GLU A 337 8.01 -15.82 -5.04
N TYR A 338 7.59 -14.62 -5.43
CA TYR A 338 6.66 -13.77 -4.70
C TYR A 338 7.01 -13.66 -3.21
N ARG A 339 7.79 -12.66 -2.84
CA ARG A 339 8.07 -12.38 -1.44
C ARG A 339 6.90 -11.63 -0.82
N LEU A 340 6.36 -12.17 0.27
CA LEU A 340 5.30 -11.56 1.06
C LEU A 340 5.90 -11.04 2.37
N VAL A 341 5.62 -9.80 2.74
CA VAL A 341 6.12 -9.17 3.98
C VAL A 341 4.95 -8.63 4.79
N GLY A 342 4.90 -8.99 6.06
CA GLY A 342 3.82 -8.64 6.99
C GLY A 342 3.57 -9.76 7.99
N GLU A 343 2.42 -9.80 8.64
CA GLU A 343 2.06 -10.88 9.55
C GLU A 343 1.89 -12.22 8.81
N TYR A 344 2.49 -13.28 9.34
CA TYR A 344 2.46 -14.60 8.72
C TYR A 344 1.05 -15.12 8.44
N ARG A 345 0.11 -14.83 9.30
CA ARG A 345 -1.31 -15.16 9.13
C ARG A 345 -1.87 -14.59 7.81
N TYR A 346 -1.60 -13.33 7.54
CA TYR A 346 -2.06 -12.66 6.33
C TYR A 346 -1.29 -13.11 5.09
N GLN A 347 0.01 -13.36 5.23
CA GLN A 347 0.83 -13.90 4.13
C GLN A 347 0.26 -15.24 3.61
N LYS A 348 -0.14 -16.15 4.49
CA LYS A 348 -0.76 -17.43 4.10
C LYS A 348 -2.04 -17.21 3.28
N TYR A 349 -2.87 -16.26 3.71
CA TYR A 349 -4.11 -15.97 3.00
C TYR A 349 -3.85 -15.31 1.64
N VAL A 350 -2.90 -14.36 1.56
CA VAL A 350 -2.49 -13.76 0.28
C VAL A 350 -1.95 -14.84 -0.67
N ALA A 351 -1.09 -15.74 -0.21
CA ALA A 351 -0.59 -16.84 -1.04
C ALA A 351 -1.74 -17.69 -1.62
N PHE A 352 -2.74 -18.04 -0.79
CA PHE A 352 -3.95 -18.72 -1.26
C PHE A 352 -4.71 -17.91 -2.33
N LEU A 353 -4.88 -16.61 -2.12
CA LEU A 353 -5.56 -15.72 -3.07
C LEU A 353 -4.83 -15.65 -4.41
N MET A 354 -3.50 -15.54 -4.40
CA MET A 354 -2.67 -15.52 -5.61
C MET A 354 -2.84 -16.76 -6.45
N ASP A 355 -2.96 -17.93 -5.83
CA ASP A 355 -3.12 -19.20 -6.54
C ASP A 355 -4.55 -19.47 -7.02
N ASN A 356 -5.56 -19.01 -6.28
CA ASN A 356 -6.94 -19.47 -6.46
C ASN A 356 -7.90 -18.38 -6.96
N TRP A 357 -7.67 -17.11 -6.65
CA TRP A 357 -8.62 -16.03 -6.93
C TRP A 357 -8.05 -14.98 -7.89
N MET A 358 -6.83 -14.50 -7.69
CA MET A 358 -6.22 -13.43 -8.49
C MET A 358 -6.19 -13.74 -9.99
N PRO A 359 -5.91 -14.97 -10.46
CA PRO A 359 -5.92 -15.24 -11.90
C PRO A 359 -7.27 -15.01 -12.59
N ILE A 360 -8.38 -15.03 -11.84
CA ILE A 360 -9.72 -14.71 -12.35
C ILE A 360 -9.98 -13.21 -12.24
N HIS A 361 -9.68 -12.64 -11.09
CA HIS A 361 -9.80 -11.23 -10.79
C HIS A 361 -9.03 -10.37 -11.81
N ASP A 362 -7.76 -10.66 -12.05
CA ASP A 362 -6.89 -9.86 -12.92
C ASP A 362 -7.37 -9.85 -14.38
N ARG A 363 -7.99 -10.94 -14.83
CA ARG A 363 -8.61 -10.96 -16.17
C ARG A 363 -9.79 -10.01 -16.28
N VAL A 364 -10.59 -9.89 -15.22
CA VAL A 364 -11.72 -8.94 -15.19
C VAL A 364 -11.20 -7.51 -15.08
N ALA A 365 -10.23 -7.29 -14.22
CA ALA A 365 -9.57 -6.00 -14.05
C ALA A 365 -8.88 -5.51 -15.35
N ALA A 366 -8.26 -6.43 -16.09
CA ALA A 366 -7.66 -6.10 -17.38
C ALA A 366 -8.69 -5.58 -18.39
N MET A 367 -9.87 -6.19 -18.46
CA MET A 367 -10.95 -5.72 -19.33
C MET A 367 -11.47 -4.33 -18.88
N ASP A 368 -11.63 -4.12 -17.59
CA ASP A 368 -12.04 -2.85 -17.00
C ASP A 368 -11.02 -1.73 -17.31
N GLY A 369 -9.73 -2.02 -17.12
CA GLY A 369 -8.65 -1.08 -17.45
C GLY A 369 -8.56 -0.72 -18.94
N GLU A 370 -8.85 -1.65 -19.85
CA GLU A 370 -8.94 -1.32 -21.27
C GLU A 370 -10.12 -0.36 -21.57
N ILE A 371 -11.26 -0.55 -20.92
CA ILE A 371 -12.40 0.37 -21.03
C ILE A 371 -12.03 1.76 -20.49
N MET A 372 -11.35 1.82 -19.36
CA MET A 372 -10.85 3.08 -18.79
C MET A 372 -9.90 3.83 -19.73
N ARG A 373 -9.07 3.11 -20.53
CA ARG A 373 -8.18 3.73 -21.51
C ARG A 373 -8.89 4.31 -22.72
N GLU A 374 -10.04 3.76 -23.08
CA GLU A 374 -10.86 4.25 -24.19
C GLU A 374 -11.77 5.42 -23.79
N TYR A 375 -12.04 5.57 -22.49
CA TYR A 375 -12.85 6.63 -21.91
C TYR A 375 -12.11 7.95 -21.87
#